data_8f23567e22c4e816b62ec720723d673d
#
_entry.id   8f23567e22c4e816b62ec720723d673d
#
_cell.length_a   1.000
_cell.length_b   1.000
_cell.length_c   1.000
_cell.angle_alpha   90.00
_cell.angle_beta   90.00
_cell.angle_gamma   90.00
#
_symmetry.space_group_name_H-M   'P 1'
#
loop_
_entity.id
_entity.type
_entity.pdbx_description
1 polymer ?
#
loop_
_entity_poly.entity_id
_entity_poly.type
_entity_poly.pdbx_seq_one_letter_code
_entity_poly.pdbx_strand_id
1 'polypeptide(L)'
;MMAAPVLPEIVRQHAEMAAFLWTIYDYNLLHPGENPDMDEERLARLVERLEAHLDGLRVAGDAGRRMAVERYAEYPEPGELFVVQILKSTRTTLLISDLDIESVRRFIQQNGKALK
;
A
#
# COMPACT_ATOMS: atom_id res chain seq x y z
N MET A 1 30.65 -8.95 -2.63
CA MET A 1 29.40 -9.62 -2.99
C MET A 1 28.41 -8.60 -3.52
N MET A 2 27.88 -8.89 -4.65
CA MET A 2 26.89 -7.98 -5.22
C MET A 2 25.49 -8.37 -4.80
N ALA A 3 24.75 -7.39 -4.30
CA ALA A 3 23.33 -7.59 -4.10
C ALA A 3 22.69 -7.86 -5.46
N ALA A 4 21.62 -8.64 -5.46
CA ALA A 4 20.85 -8.85 -6.67
C ALA A 4 20.39 -7.51 -7.22
N PRO A 5 20.46 -7.29 -8.52
CA PRO A 5 19.99 -6.02 -9.09
C PRO A 5 18.50 -5.84 -8.85
N VAL A 6 18.13 -4.63 -8.50
CA VAL A 6 16.73 -4.26 -8.39
C VAL A 6 16.19 -4.09 -9.80
N LEU A 7 15.17 -4.88 -10.16
CA LEU A 7 14.55 -4.80 -11.46
C LEU A 7 13.45 -3.72 -11.43
N PRO A 8 13.59 -2.63 -12.18
CA PRO A 8 12.63 -1.53 -12.14
C PRO A 8 11.20 -1.95 -12.45
N GLU A 9 11.03 -2.92 -13.35
CA GLU A 9 9.71 -3.41 -13.71
C GLU A 9 9.00 -4.10 -12.56
N ILE A 10 9.75 -4.87 -11.76
CA ILE A 10 9.20 -5.56 -10.59
C ILE A 10 8.86 -4.55 -9.51
N VAL A 11 9.72 -3.57 -9.29
CA VAL A 11 9.47 -2.51 -8.31
C VAL A 11 8.21 -1.72 -8.70
N ARG A 12 8.06 -1.41 -9.99
CA ARG A 12 6.87 -0.74 -10.50
C ARG A 12 5.61 -1.56 -10.25
N GLN A 13 5.65 -2.87 -10.52
CA GLN A 13 4.53 -3.76 -10.27
C GLN A 13 4.13 -3.76 -8.80
N HIS A 14 5.09 -3.76 -7.89
CA HIS A 14 4.79 -3.68 -6.46
C HIS A 14 4.08 -2.37 -6.13
N ALA A 15 4.54 -1.26 -6.67
CA ALA A 15 3.90 0.04 -6.42
C ALA A 15 2.48 0.09 -6.98
N GLU A 16 2.28 -0.40 -8.20
CA GLU A 16 0.97 -0.43 -8.84
C GLU A 16 0.00 -1.33 -8.08
N MET A 17 0.44 -2.52 -7.71
CA MET A 17 -0.42 -3.48 -7.00
C MET A 17 -0.72 -3.03 -5.58
N ALA A 18 0.23 -2.44 -4.89
CA ALA A 18 -0.01 -1.92 -3.55
C ALA A 18 -1.07 -0.82 -3.57
N ALA A 19 -0.98 0.11 -4.51
CA ALA A 19 -1.95 1.18 -4.67
C ALA A 19 -3.34 0.63 -5.01
N PHE A 20 -3.40 -0.32 -5.93
CA PHE A 20 -4.65 -0.94 -6.36
C PHE A 20 -5.32 -1.71 -5.23
N LEU A 21 -4.55 -2.54 -4.52
CA LEU A 21 -5.09 -3.35 -3.43
C LEU A 21 -5.58 -2.48 -2.27
N TRP A 22 -4.84 -1.42 -1.96
CA TRP A 22 -5.29 -0.48 -0.94
C TRP A 22 -6.61 0.19 -1.35
N THR A 23 -6.75 0.57 -2.61
CA THR A 23 -7.97 1.20 -3.10
C THR A 23 -9.18 0.28 -2.92
N ILE A 24 -9.02 -1.01 -3.23
CA ILE A 24 -10.09 -1.99 -3.03
C ILE A 24 -10.40 -2.13 -1.53
N TYR A 25 -9.38 -2.22 -0.71
CA TYR A 25 -9.52 -2.36 0.73
C TYR A 25 -10.30 -1.17 1.32
N ASP A 26 -9.88 0.04 0.99
CA ASP A 26 -10.53 1.26 1.46
C ASP A 26 -11.97 1.36 1.01
N TYR A 27 -12.24 1.03 -0.25
CA TYR A 27 -13.60 1.04 -0.76
C TYR A 27 -14.51 0.11 0.04
N ASN A 28 -14.05 -1.10 0.32
CA ASN A 28 -14.85 -2.07 1.08
C ASN A 28 -15.05 -1.65 2.54
N LEU A 29 -14.11 -0.92 3.12
CA LEU A 29 -14.29 -0.38 4.46
C LEU A 29 -15.32 0.75 4.50
N LEU A 30 -15.35 1.57 3.47
CA LEU A 30 -16.27 2.69 3.37
C LEU A 30 -17.69 2.24 3.00
N HIS A 31 -17.80 1.09 2.34
CA HIS A 31 -19.07 0.57 1.83
C HIS A 31 -19.31 -0.85 2.33
N PRO A 32 -19.43 -1.04 3.66
CA PRO A 32 -19.61 -2.39 4.20
C PRO A 32 -20.93 -3.00 3.70
N GLY A 33 -20.83 -4.26 3.28
CA GLY A 33 -21.99 -4.99 2.79
C GLY A 33 -22.36 -4.73 1.35
N GLU A 34 -21.73 -3.78 0.68
CA GLU A 34 -22.01 -3.49 -0.73
C GLU A 34 -21.52 -4.62 -1.64
N ASN A 35 -20.41 -5.24 -1.26
CA ASN A 35 -19.90 -6.42 -1.97
C ASN A 35 -19.98 -7.63 -1.07
N PRO A 36 -21.04 -8.46 -1.22
CA PRO A 36 -21.22 -9.63 -0.34
C PRO A 36 -20.13 -10.70 -0.51
N ASP A 37 -19.41 -10.68 -1.62
CA ASP A 37 -18.32 -11.63 -1.84
C ASP A 37 -17.04 -11.23 -1.09
N MET A 38 -16.94 -10.00 -0.62
CA MET A 38 -15.80 -9.53 0.12
C MET A 38 -16.02 -9.72 1.62
N ASP A 39 -15.90 -10.96 2.07
CA ASP A 39 -16.02 -11.32 3.49
C ASP A 39 -14.70 -11.05 4.23
N GLU A 40 -14.70 -11.29 5.54
CA GLU A 40 -13.52 -11.04 6.38
C GLU A 40 -12.30 -11.84 5.93
N GLU A 41 -12.52 -13.09 5.50
CA GLU A 41 -11.42 -13.94 5.05
C GLU A 41 -10.79 -13.41 3.77
N ARG A 42 -11.61 -12.99 2.81
CA ARG A 42 -11.08 -12.41 1.56
C ARG A 42 -10.42 -11.07 1.78
N LEU A 43 -10.98 -10.28 2.69
CA LEU A 43 -10.36 -9.01 3.05
C LEU A 43 -9.00 -9.23 3.70
N ALA A 44 -8.89 -10.24 4.58
CA ALA A 44 -7.62 -10.58 5.20
C ALA A 44 -6.58 -11.01 4.16
N ARG A 45 -6.99 -11.81 3.17
CA ARG A 45 -6.08 -12.21 2.08
C ARG A 45 -5.64 -11.02 1.23
N LEU A 46 -6.53 -10.07 1.00
CA LEU A 46 -6.20 -8.85 0.29
C LEU A 46 -5.13 -8.06 1.06
N VAL A 47 -5.29 -7.95 2.37
CA VAL A 47 -4.32 -7.28 3.23
C VAL A 47 -2.97 -8.00 3.19
N GLU A 48 -2.96 -9.33 3.20
CA GLU A 48 -1.71 -10.10 3.06
C GLU A 48 -0.99 -9.77 1.76
N ARG A 49 -1.73 -9.72 0.67
CA ARG A 49 -1.15 -9.38 -0.64
C ARG A 49 -0.64 -7.94 -0.66
N LEU A 50 -1.41 -7.03 -0.10
CA LEU A 50 -0.99 -5.63 0.02
C LEU A 50 0.33 -5.52 0.78
N GLU A 51 0.41 -6.18 1.94
CA GLU A 51 1.63 -6.15 2.75
C GLU A 51 2.82 -6.77 2.02
N ALA A 52 2.59 -7.84 1.27
CA ALA A 52 3.66 -8.48 0.49
C ALA A 52 4.23 -7.51 -0.57
N HIS A 53 3.38 -6.75 -1.25
CA HIS A 53 3.84 -5.76 -2.23
C HIS A 53 4.55 -4.59 -1.55
N LEU A 54 4.07 -4.15 -0.40
CA LEU A 54 4.75 -3.11 0.38
C LEU A 54 6.13 -3.58 0.83
N ASP A 55 6.25 -4.83 1.24
CA ASP A 55 7.55 -5.41 1.59
C ASP A 55 8.49 -5.44 0.41
N GLY A 56 7.99 -5.76 -0.78
CA GLY A 56 8.81 -5.70 -1.99
C GLY A 56 9.39 -4.30 -2.21
N LEU A 57 8.60 -3.28 -1.97
CA LEU A 57 9.06 -1.90 -2.08
C LEU A 57 10.08 -1.54 -1.00
N ARG A 58 9.86 -2.00 0.23
CA ARG A 58 10.80 -1.78 1.34
C ARG A 58 12.14 -2.43 1.09
N VAL A 59 12.13 -3.65 0.58
CA VAL A 59 13.35 -4.38 0.22
C VAL A 59 14.13 -3.65 -0.88
N ALA A 60 13.43 -3.03 -1.81
CA ALA A 60 14.06 -2.23 -2.85
C ALA A 60 14.68 -0.93 -2.34
N GLY A 61 14.38 -0.53 -1.09
CA GLY A 61 15.00 0.64 -0.46
C GLY A 61 14.66 1.94 -1.18
N ASP A 62 15.68 2.72 -1.50
CA ASP A 62 15.50 4.02 -2.16
C ASP A 62 14.82 3.87 -3.53
N ALA A 63 15.09 2.79 -4.26
CA ALA A 63 14.44 2.55 -5.53
C ALA A 63 12.95 2.35 -5.35
N GLY A 64 12.53 1.66 -4.29
CA GLY A 64 11.11 1.48 -3.97
C GLY A 64 10.42 2.79 -3.65
N ARG A 65 11.05 3.62 -2.82
CA ARG A 65 10.49 4.93 -2.47
C ARG A 65 10.37 5.85 -3.69
N ARG A 66 11.42 5.88 -4.52
CA ARG A 66 11.39 6.68 -5.74
C ARG A 66 10.30 6.23 -6.70
N MET A 67 10.15 4.93 -6.85
CA MET A 67 9.11 4.38 -7.72
C MET A 67 7.72 4.78 -7.22
N ALA A 68 7.48 4.74 -5.93
CA ALA A 68 6.21 5.15 -5.35
C ALA A 68 5.92 6.64 -5.63
N VAL A 69 6.93 7.49 -5.46
CA VAL A 69 6.81 8.94 -5.74
C VAL A 69 6.55 9.18 -7.22
N GLU A 70 7.28 8.52 -8.10
CA GLU A 70 7.09 8.63 -9.55
C GLU A 70 5.70 8.19 -9.97
N ARG A 71 5.23 7.09 -9.38
CA ARG A 71 3.90 6.58 -9.67
C ARG A 71 2.82 7.56 -9.22
N TYR A 72 2.98 8.16 -8.05
CA TYR A 72 2.04 9.16 -7.57
C TYR A 72 2.07 10.42 -8.45
N ALA A 73 3.25 10.85 -8.90
CA ALA A 73 3.35 11.99 -9.80
C ALA A 73 2.63 11.75 -11.13
N GLU A 74 2.68 10.52 -11.61
CA GLU A 74 2.01 10.12 -12.85
C GLU A 74 0.50 9.91 -12.65
N TYR A 75 0.12 9.34 -11.52
CA TYR A 75 -1.26 9.04 -11.17
C TYR A 75 -1.54 9.56 -9.76
N PRO A 76 -1.97 10.82 -9.63
CA PRO A 76 -2.20 11.42 -8.30
C PRO A 76 -3.51 10.95 -7.67
N GLU A 77 -3.56 9.67 -7.36
CA GLU A 77 -4.72 9.01 -6.79
C GLU A 77 -4.46 8.67 -5.31
N PRO A 78 -5.53 8.46 -4.51
CA PRO A 78 -5.37 8.13 -3.09
C PRO A 78 -4.54 6.89 -2.82
N GLY A 79 -4.68 5.84 -3.64
CA GLY A 79 -3.91 4.62 -3.48
C GLY A 79 -2.42 4.84 -3.64
N GLU A 80 -2.02 5.59 -4.66
CA GLU A 80 -0.62 5.93 -4.89
C GLU A 80 -0.06 6.77 -3.75
N LEU A 81 -0.84 7.70 -3.23
CA LEU A 81 -0.38 8.49 -2.10
C LEU A 81 -0.24 7.64 -0.85
N PHE A 82 -1.14 6.69 -0.61
CA PHE A 82 -1.02 5.76 0.50
C PHE A 82 0.35 5.08 0.47
N VAL A 83 0.76 4.57 -0.71
CA VAL A 83 2.04 3.88 -0.85
C VAL A 83 3.20 4.81 -0.52
N VAL A 84 3.19 6.04 -1.03
CA VAL A 84 4.23 7.03 -0.71
C VAL A 84 4.31 7.28 0.79
N GLN A 85 3.17 7.50 1.43
CA GLN A 85 3.13 7.85 2.85
C GLN A 85 3.57 6.69 3.74
N ILE A 86 3.13 5.47 3.43
CA ILE A 86 3.50 4.33 4.26
C ILE A 86 4.99 4.01 4.16
N LEU A 87 5.60 4.24 3.00
CA LEU A 87 7.03 4.04 2.83
C LEU A 87 7.87 5.12 3.51
N LYS A 88 7.32 6.31 3.70
CA LYS A 88 7.96 7.37 4.46
C LYS A 88 7.89 7.15 5.96
N SER A 89 6.94 6.34 6.41
CA SER A 89 6.79 6.10 7.84
C SER A 89 8.00 5.34 8.37
N THR A 90 8.56 5.83 9.47
CA THR A 90 9.64 5.14 10.16
C THR A 90 9.12 3.96 11.00
N ARG A 91 7.81 3.86 11.15
CA ARG A 91 7.18 2.69 11.73
C ARG A 91 7.21 1.61 10.70
N THR A 92 7.92 0.61 11.03
CA THR A 92 8.52 -0.21 10.03
C THR A 92 7.68 -1.32 9.47
N THR A 93 6.78 -1.89 10.11
CA THR A 93 6.06 -3.02 9.56
C THR A 93 4.64 -3.00 10.04
N LEU A 94 3.75 -2.71 9.10
CA LEU A 94 2.40 -3.12 9.28
C LEU A 94 2.41 -4.63 9.09
N LEU A 95 2.44 -5.36 10.19
CA LEU A 95 2.15 -6.78 10.12
C LEU A 95 0.67 -6.91 9.83
N ILE A 96 0.29 -7.99 9.18
CA ILE A 96 -1.13 -8.26 8.89
C ILE A 96 -1.96 -8.20 10.16
N SER A 97 -1.40 -8.67 11.27
CA SER A 97 -2.06 -8.61 12.58
C SER A 97 -2.24 -7.20 13.11
N ASP A 98 -1.47 -6.24 12.61
CA ASP A 98 -1.52 -4.84 13.04
C ASP A 98 -2.39 -3.99 12.12
N LEU A 99 -2.80 -4.55 10.99
CA LEU A 99 -3.66 -3.88 10.02
C LEU A 99 -5.12 -4.08 10.42
N ASP A 100 -5.50 -3.48 11.53
CA ASP A 100 -6.92 -3.34 11.79
C ASP A 100 -7.46 -2.12 11.03
N ILE A 101 -8.75 -2.14 10.81
CA ILE A 101 -9.46 -1.13 10.05
C ILE A 101 -9.22 0.27 10.62
N GLU A 102 -9.26 0.39 11.94
CA GLU A 102 -9.11 1.67 12.61
C GLU A 102 -7.69 2.23 12.46
N SER A 103 -6.69 1.37 12.60
CA SER A 103 -5.30 1.79 12.46
C SER A 103 -5.00 2.31 11.07
N VAL A 104 -5.48 1.61 10.05
CA VAL A 104 -5.29 2.03 8.66
C VAL A 104 -6.02 3.35 8.41
N ARG A 105 -7.26 3.48 8.84
CA ARG A 105 -8.02 4.71 8.67
C ARG A 105 -7.38 5.88 9.40
N ARG A 106 -6.90 5.64 10.61
CA ARG A 106 -6.22 6.68 11.39
C ARG A 106 -4.97 7.15 10.70
N PHE A 107 -4.19 6.20 10.18
CA PHE A 107 -3.00 6.52 9.39
C PHE A 107 -3.36 7.38 8.18
N ILE A 108 -4.37 7.00 7.42
CA ILE A 108 -4.81 7.73 6.23
C ILE A 108 -5.30 9.12 6.60
N GLN A 109 -6.08 9.24 7.68
CA GLN A 109 -6.56 10.54 8.12
C GLN A 109 -5.42 11.48 8.51
N GLN A 110 -4.39 10.94 9.18
CA GLN A 110 -3.24 11.74 9.60
C GLN A 110 -2.37 12.18 8.44
N ASN A 111 -2.25 11.34 7.43
CA ASN A 111 -1.35 11.57 6.31
C ASN A 111 -2.09 11.97 5.02
N GLY A 112 -3.35 11.65 4.93
CA GLY A 112 -4.17 11.93 3.75
C GLY A 112 -4.49 13.40 3.55
N LYS A 113 -4.28 14.23 4.55
CA LYS A 113 -4.49 15.67 4.43
C LYS A 113 -3.56 16.30 3.39
N ALA A 114 -2.46 15.67 3.11
CA ALA A 114 -1.56 16.11 2.05
C ALA A 114 -2.15 15.91 0.65
N LEU A 115 -3.23 15.13 0.53
CA LEU A 115 -3.93 14.88 -0.71
C LEU A 115 -4.84 16.01 -1.17
N LYS A 116 -5.19 16.88 -0.26
CA LYS A 116 -6.18 17.93 -0.55
C LYS A 116 -5.54 19.27 -0.69
#